data_e1995d1f37b225496fe7565cf0437776
#
_entry.id   e1995d1f37b225496fe7565cf0437776
#
_cell.length_a   1.000
_cell.length_b   1.000
_cell.length_c   1.000
_cell.angle_alpha   90.00
_cell.angle_beta   90.00
_cell.angle_gamma   90.00
#
_symmetry.space_group_name_H-M   'P 1'
#
loop_
_entity.id
_entity.type
_entity.pdbx_description
1 polymer ?
#
loop_
_entity_poly.entity_id
_entity_poly.type
_entity_poly.pdbx_seq_one_letter_code
_entity_poly.pdbx_strand_id
1 'polypeptide(L)'
;MIKRYLFVSIFFTSCASIDYSYFNDLKNYYSKNKILIDDSFIDKQDYSFIKVSNSKNDAVFILSSIDQFGVYEWIGSNYESIKTKDGLIIETKGLRSDIKFYSYDISILEMTLNFNSQIDLYNPDLIFANITLRKNSSTTYKNSKGNEMSVFQYTRTVPEIGWKAKESYTFKDGVIFKSIQQINPMLDPLEINFYFKY
;
A
#
# COMPACT_ATOMS: atom_id res chain seq x y z
N MET A 1 -14.73 75.07 12.89
CA MET A 1 -14.18 74.49 11.63
C MET A 1 -13.68 73.13 11.92
N ILE A 2 -14.46 72.08 11.62
CA ILE A 2 -14.09 70.72 11.80
C ILE A 2 -13.69 70.14 10.45
N LYS A 3 -12.38 69.82 10.28
CA LYS A 3 -11.86 69.13 9.10
C LYS A 3 -12.19 67.66 9.21
N ARG A 4 -13.08 67.18 8.34
CA ARG A 4 -13.35 65.76 8.13
C ARG A 4 -12.22 65.17 7.27
N TYR A 5 -11.47 64.23 7.84
CA TYR A 5 -10.56 63.38 7.08
C TYR A 5 -11.35 62.18 6.53
N LEU A 6 -11.41 62.12 5.20
CA LEU A 6 -12.01 61.01 4.47
C LEU A 6 -10.95 59.90 4.38
N PHE A 7 -11.18 58.82 5.11
CA PHE A 7 -10.31 57.62 5.04
C PHE A 7 -10.77 56.78 3.84
N VAL A 8 -10.01 56.81 2.75
CA VAL A 8 -10.24 55.95 1.58
C VAL A 8 -9.55 54.62 1.86
N SER A 9 -10.33 53.61 2.23
CA SER A 9 -9.85 52.25 2.35
C SER A 9 -9.77 51.62 0.96
N ILE A 10 -8.55 51.46 0.42
CA ILE A 10 -8.30 50.77 -0.82
C ILE A 10 -8.31 49.25 -0.51
N PHE A 11 -9.42 48.59 -0.80
CA PHE A 11 -9.46 47.12 -0.84
C PHE A 11 -8.69 46.64 -2.06
N PHE A 12 -7.49 46.12 -1.86
CA PHE A 12 -6.83 45.31 -2.86
C PHE A 12 -7.56 43.96 -2.94
N THR A 13 -8.49 43.82 -3.87
CA THR A 13 -8.97 42.51 -4.30
C THR A 13 -7.87 41.88 -5.12
N SER A 14 -6.98 41.13 -4.46
CA SER A 14 -6.11 40.18 -5.10
C SER A 14 -6.97 39.07 -5.68
N CYS A 15 -7.37 39.20 -6.94
CA CYS A 15 -7.85 38.06 -7.73
C CYS A 15 -6.64 37.14 -7.96
N ALA A 16 -6.42 36.18 -7.04
CA ALA A 16 -5.62 35.05 -7.36
C ALA A 16 -6.38 34.27 -8.44
N SER A 17 -5.94 34.35 -9.68
CA SER A 17 -6.39 33.51 -10.75
C SER A 17 -6.02 32.06 -10.34
N ILE A 18 -7.00 31.31 -9.88
CA ILE A 18 -6.83 29.88 -9.65
C ILE A 18 -6.60 29.27 -11.04
N ASP A 19 -5.36 28.82 -11.26
CA ASP A 19 -4.96 28.18 -12.50
C ASP A 19 -5.73 26.85 -12.64
N TYR A 20 -6.76 26.85 -13.48
CA TYR A 20 -7.58 25.69 -13.77
C TYR A 20 -6.80 24.53 -14.40
N SER A 21 -5.58 24.76 -14.88
CA SER A 21 -4.69 23.72 -15.39
C SER A 21 -4.35 22.71 -14.27
N TYR A 22 -4.18 23.19 -13.04
CA TYR A 22 -3.91 22.36 -11.87
C TYR A 22 -5.07 21.40 -11.54
N PHE A 23 -6.32 21.83 -11.77
CA PHE A 23 -7.50 20.98 -11.59
C PHE A 23 -7.64 19.92 -12.69
N ASN A 24 -7.22 20.24 -13.91
CA ASN A 24 -7.21 19.27 -15.01
C ASN A 24 -6.10 18.23 -14.83
N ASP A 25 -4.94 18.63 -14.34
CA ASP A 25 -3.85 17.69 -14.02
C ASP A 25 -4.23 16.80 -12.82
N LEU A 26 -4.87 17.33 -11.79
CA LEU A 26 -5.46 16.56 -10.70
C LEU A 26 -6.54 15.59 -11.21
N LYS A 27 -7.41 16.03 -12.12
CA LYS A 27 -8.48 15.17 -12.69
C LYS A 27 -7.90 14.06 -13.56
N ASN A 28 -6.84 14.32 -14.31
CA ASN A 28 -6.11 13.33 -15.09
C ASN A 28 -5.32 12.35 -14.20
N TYR A 29 -4.78 12.83 -13.08
CA TYR A 29 -4.13 11.99 -12.06
C TYR A 29 -5.13 11.05 -11.35
N TYR A 30 -6.41 11.45 -11.25
CA TYR A 30 -7.50 10.64 -10.69
C TYR A 30 -8.25 9.82 -11.76
N SER A 31 -7.85 9.86 -13.04
CA SER A 31 -8.42 8.95 -14.03
C SER A 31 -8.01 7.51 -13.65
N LYS A 32 -8.99 6.59 -13.66
CA LYS A 32 -8.77 5.17 -13.32
C LYS A 32 -7.79 4.54 -14.30
N ASN A 33 -6.51 4.58 -13.97
CA ASN A 33 -5.48 3.90 -14.74
C ASN A 33 -5.45 2.43 -14.30
N LYS A 34 -6.07 1.55 -15.08
CA LYS A 34 -5.99 0.10 -14.88
C LYS A 34 -4.95 -0.49 -15.81
N ILE A 35 -4.02 -1.24 -15.24
CA ILE A 35 -2.96 -1.93 -15.98
C ILE A 35 -3.39 -3.38 -16.20
N LEU A 36 -3.53 -3.78 -17.46
CA LEU A 36 -3.78 -5.17 -17.80
C LEU A 36 -2.44 -5.93 -17.80
N ILE A 37 -2.36 -6.96 -16.98
CA ILE A 37 -1.26 -7.90 -16.95
C ILE A 37 -1.79 -9.20 -17.56
N ASP A 38 -1.41 -9.47 -18.77
CA ASP A 38 -1.69 -10.73 -19.46
C ASP A 38 -0.39 -11.60 -19.55
N ASP A 39 -0.55 -12.82 -20.00
CA ASP A 39 0.58 -13.75 -20.12
C ASP A 39 1.68 -13.17 -21.02
N SER A 40 1.31 -12.43 -22.08
CA SER A 40 2.27 -11.81 -23.00
C SER A 40 3.07 -10.68 -22.34
N PHE A 41 2.46 -9.94 -21.41
CA PHE A 41 3.17 -8.95 -20.62
C PHE A 41 4.14 -9.63 -19.66
N ILE A 42 3.68 -10.69 -18.96
CA ILE A 42 4.51 -11.45 -18.03
C ILE A 42 5.72 -12.04 -18.74
N ASP A 43 5.52 -12.69 -19.91
CA ASP A 43 6.58 -13.38 -20.64
C ASP A 43 7.68 -12.43 -21.13
N LYS A 44 7.34 -11.17 -21.41
CA LYS A 44 8.30 -10.15 -21.86
C LYS A 44 9.16 -9.55 -20.75
N GLN A 45 8.82 -9.78 -19.47
CA GLN A 45 9.62 -9.24 -18.38
C GLN A 45 10.75 -10.21 -18.04
N ASP A 46 11.96 -9.68 -17.88
CA ASP A 46 13.15 -10.44 -17.45
C ASP A 46 13.36 -10.39 -15.92
N TYR A 47 12.46 -9.73 -15.20
CA TYR A 47 12.56 -9.48 -13.75
C TYR A 47 11.24 -9.77 -13.04
N SER A 48 11.35 -10.08 -11.74
CA SER A 48 10.19 -10.20 -10.87
C SER A 48 9.57 -8.82 -10.62
N PHE A 49 8.26 -8.77 -10.54
CA PHE A 49 7.53 -7.53 -10.28
C PHE A 49 6.26 -7.80 -9.48
N ILE A 50 5.70 -6.73 -8.90
CA ILE A 50 4.37 -6.74 -8.31
C ILE A 50 3.47 -5.74 -9.01
N LYS A 51 2.19 -6.09 -9.14
CA LYS A 51 1.13 -5.15 -9.47
C LYS A 51 0.40 -4.79 -8.20
N VAL A 52 0.39 -3.51 -7.86
CA VAL A 52 -0.32 -2.95 -6.72
C VAL A 52 -1.55 -2.21 -7.23
N SER A 53 -2.71 -2.57 -6.73
CA SER A 53 -3.99 -2.02 -7.15
C SER A 53 -4.77 -1.49 -5.95
N ASN A 54 -5.47 -0.39 -6.14
CA ASN A 54 -6.52 0.06 -5.23
C ASN A 54 -7.84 0.28 -6.01
N SER A 55 -8.86 0.87 -5.37
CA SER A 55 -10.15 1.14 -6.03
C SER A 55 -10.04 2.01 -7.28
N LYS A 56 -8.97 2.82 -7.40
CA LYS A 56 -8.81 3.86 -8.44
C LYS A 56 -7.71 3.55 -9.45
N ASN A 57 -6.53 3.16 -8.96
CA ASN A 57 -5.30 3.09 -9.76
C ASN A 57 -4.60 1.75 -9.61
N ASP A 58 -3.79 1.42 -10.61
CA ASP A 58 -2.82 0.35 -10.61
C ASP A 58 -1.41 0.95 -10.75
N ALA A 59 -0.43 0.29 -10.12
CA ALA A 59 0.98 0.59 -10.30
C ALA A 59 1.78 -0.72 -10.38
N VAL A 60 2.91 -0.69 -11.09
CA VAL A 60 3.86 -1.80 -11.17
C VAL A 60 5.14 -1.40 -10.46
N PHE A 61 5.64 -2.28 -9.62
CA PHE A 61 6.91 -2.15 -8.91
C PHE A 61 7.80 -3.32 -9.28
N ILE A 62 9.08 -3.04 -9.53
CA ILE A 62 10.08 -4.02 -9.93
C ILE A 62 10.88 -4.45 -8.71
N LEU A 63 11.22 -5.73 -8.63
CA LEU A 63 12.08 -6.27 -7.58
C LEU A 63 13.49 -5.65 -7.71
N SER A 64 13.91 -4.93 -6.69
CA SER A 64 15.23 -4.32 -6.58
C SER A 64 16.21 -5.19 -5.82
N SER A 65 15.78 -5.75 -4.70
CA SER A 65 16.64 -6.56 -3.83
C SER A 65 15.85 -7.55 -2.98
N ILE A 66 16.54 -8.58 -2.51
CA ILE A 66 16.08 -9.49 -1.47
C ILE A 66 17.18 -9.52 -0.41
N ASP A 67 16.82 -9.24 0.84
CA ASP A 67 17.79 -9.30 1.93
C ASP A 67 17.94 -10.72 2.50
N GLN A 68 18.89 -10.89 3.42
CA GLN A 68 19.17 -12.17 4.07
C GLN A 68 18.02 -12.71 4.95
N PHE A 69 17.03 -11.86 5.26
CA PHE A 69 15.87 -12.24 6.07
C PHE A 69 14.63 -12.56 5.21
N GLY A 70 14.79 -12.59 3.87
CA GLY A 70 13.71 -12.84 2.93
C GLY A 70 12.76 -11.64 2.77
N VAL A 71 13.25 -10.42 3.00
CA VAL A 71 12.50 -9.20 2.70
C VAL A 71 12.77 -8.80 1.26
N TYR A 72 11.71 -8.65 0.49
CA TYR A 72 11.71 -8.19 -0.89
C TYR A 72 11.50 -6.69 -0.93
N GLU A 73 12.38 -5.96 -1.61
CA GLU A 73 12.24 -4.54 -1.87
C GLU A 73 11.83 -4.30 -3.32
N TRP A 74 10.70 -3.63 -3.50
CA TRP A 74 10.09 -3.32 -4.78
C TRP A 74 10.13 -1.82 -5.03
N ILE A 75 10.55 -1.39 -6.22
CA ILE A 75 10.72 0.03 -6.59
C ILE A 75 9.77 0.38 -7.72
N GLY A 76 9.00 1.46 -7.52
CA GLY A 76 8.13 2.08 -8.52
C GLY A 76 8.86 3.08 -9.43
N SER A 77 8.15 3.60 -10.42
CA SER A 77 8.73 4.50 -11.44
C SER A 77 9.14 5.87 -10.93
N ASN A 78 8.57 6.33 -9.81
CA ASN A 78 8.90 7.62 -9.19
C ASN A 78 9.73 7.43 -7.90
N TYR A 79 10.46 6.32 -7.81
CA TYR A 79 11.28 5.95 -6.64
C TYR A 79 10.48 5.66 -5.36
N GLU A 80 9.18 5.45 -5.45
CA GLU A 80 8.44 4.86 -4.35
C GLU A 80 8.97 3.46 -4.10
N SER A 81 9.00 3.04 -2.83
CA SER A 81 9.37 1.67 -2.50
C SER A 81 8.36 0.99 -1.58
N ILE A 82 8.25 -0.33 -1.74
CA ILE A 82 7.46 -1.21 -0.90
C ILE A 82 8.38 -2.36 -0.47
N LYS A 83 8.44 -2.63 0.83
CA LYS A 83 9.11 -3.84 1.34
C LYS A 83 8.08 -4.83 1.81
N THR A 84 8.25 -6.08 1.39
CA THR A 84 7.35 -7.17 1.78
C THR A 84 8.11 -8.35 2.33
N LYS A 85 7.49 -9.04 3.30
CA LYS A 85 7.92 -10.37 3.77
C LYS A 85 6.72 -11.30 3.76
N ASP A 86 6.80 -12.43 3.05
CA ASP A 86 5.69 -13.36 2.82
C ASP A 86 4.41 -12.65 2.34
N GLY A 87 4.57 -11.58 1.55
CA GLY A 87 3.47 -10.78 1.04
C GLY A 87 2.92 -9.72 2.00
N LEU A 88 3.31 -9.71 3.28
CA LEU A 88 3.00 -8.62 4.20
C LEU A 88 3.84 -7.40 3.86
N ILE A 89 3.20 -6.25 3.69
CA ILE A 89 3.89 -4.96 3.60
C ILE A 89 4.44 -4.61 4.98
N ILE A 90 5.76 -4.48 5.09
CA ILE A 90 6.45 -4.13 6.33
C ILE A 90 7.00 -2.70 6.33
N GLU A 91 7.26 -2.13 5.16
CA GLU A 91 7.68 -0.73 5.01
C GLU A 91 7.23 -0.21 3.66
N THR A 92 6.82 1.05 3.61
CA THR A 92 6.66 1.80 2.36
C THR A 92 7.39 3.12 2.46
N LYS A 93 7.83 3.67 1.32
CA LYS A 93 8.43 5.00 1.21
C LYS A 93 7.95 5.70 -0.03
N GLY A 94 7.64 6.98 0.12
CA GLY A 94 7.21 7.84 -0.98
C GLY A 94 5.76 7.63 -1.40
N LEU A 95 4.97 6.83 -0.68
CA LEU A 95 3.54 6.74 -0.88
C LEU A 95 2.83 7.90 -0.13
N ARG A 96 1.57 8.13 -0.46
CA ARG A 96 0.77 9.18 0.20
C ARG A 96 0.66 8.98 1.73
N SER A 97 0.75 7.76 2.19
CA SER A 97 0.70 7.39 3.60
C SER A 97 1.61 6.18 3.78
N ASP A 98 2.77 6.43 4.32
CA ASP A 98 3.76 5.38 4.54
C ASP A 98 3.51 4.63 5.83
N ILE A 99 4.02 3.40 5.90
CA ILE A 99 4.01 2.53 7.08
C ILE A 99 5.39 1.93 7.28
N LYS A 100 5.78 1.70 8.54
CA LYS A 100 7.01 0.99 8.89
C LYS A 100 6.78 0.12 10.11
N PHE A 101 7.07 -1.17 9.98
CA PHE A 101 7.13 -2.12 11.09
C PHE A 101 8.54 -2.12 11.71
N TYR A 102 8.61 -2.27 13.03
CA TYR A 102 9.88 -2.34 13.77
C TYR A 102 10.38 -3.77 13.96
N SER A 103 9.54 -4.78 13.81
CA SER A 103 9.95 -6.19 13.84
C SER A 103 9.70 -6.82 12.48
N TYR A 104 10.71 -7.51 11.96
CA TYR A 104 10.66 -8.27 10.71
C TYR A 104 10.56 -9.78 10.94
N ASP A 105 10.57 -10.22 12.19
CA ASP A 105 10.56 -11.63 12.56
C ASP A 105 9.14 -12.20 12.48
N ILE A 106 8.52 -11.96 11.32
CA ILE A 106 7.17 -12.40 11.02
C ILE A 106 7.19 -13.27 9.76
N SER A 107 6.61 -14.46 9.86
CA SER A 107 6.23 -15.26 8.71
C SER A 107 4.73 -15.46 8.72
N ILE A 108 4.06 -15.00 7.65
CA ILE A 108 2.62 -15.20 7.47
C ILE A 108 2.27 -16.67 7.38
N LEU A 109 3.15 -17.47 6.77
CA LEU A 109 2.96 -18.93 6.63
C LEU A 109 3.03 -19.65 7.98
N GLU A 110 3.97 -19.26 8.83
CA GLU A 110 4.27 -19.94 10.10
C GLU A 110 3.47 -19.41 11.28
N MET A 111 2.83 -18.24 11.12
CA MET A 111 2.07 -17.62 12.20
C MET A 111 0.89 -18.49 12.63
N THR A 112 0.93 -18.97 13.86
CA THR A 112 -0.11 -19.85 14.41
C THR A 112 -1.30 -19.10 15.02
N LEU A 113 -1.05 -17.97 15.72
CA LEU A 113 -2.10 -17.23 16.44
C LEU A 113 -2.02 -15.72 16.19
N ASN A 114 -1.22 -15.01 16.97
CA ASN A 114 -1.13 -13.56 16.95
C ASN A 114 0.34 -13.15 16.78
N PHE A 115 0.54 -12.08 16.05
CA PHE A 115 1.79 -11.36 15.98
C PHE A 115 1.59 -9.94 16.53
N ASN A 116 2.45 -9.53 17.44
CA ASN A 116 2.46 -8.19 18.01
C ASN A 116 3.76 -7.49 17.63
N SER A 117 3.66 -6.25 17.21
CA SER A 117 4.80 -5.41 16.85
C SER A 117 4.49 -3.95 17.15
N GLN A 118 5.42 -3.08 16.81
CA GLN A 118 5.22 -1.64 16.75
C GLN A 118 5.31 -1.18 15.31
N ILE A 119 4.55 -0.13 15.00
CA ILE A 119 4.53 0.50 13.69
C ILE A 119 4.63 2.02 13.81
N ASP A 120 5.19 2.63 12.78
CA ASP A 120 4.95 4.02 12.45
C ASP A 120 3.93 4.10 11.32
N LEU A 121 2.98 5.01 11.44
CA LEU A 121 2.07 5.42 10.38
C LEU A 121 2.32 6.89 10.09
N TYR A 122 2.29 7.22 8.81
CA TYR A 122 2.34 8.59 8.33
C TYR A 122 0.98 8.94 7.75
N ASN A 123 0.34 9.95 8.34
CA ASN A 123 -1.00 10.42 8.00
C ASN A 123 -2.14 9.38 8.26
N PRO A 124 -2.65 9.24 9.51
CA PRO A 124 -2.27 10.09 10.68
C PRO A 124 -0.88 9.75 11.19
N ASP A 125 -0.19 10.77 11.69
CA ASP A 125 1.13 10.57 12.28
C ASP A 125 1.01 9.83 13.61
N LEU A 126 1.55 8.63 13.64
CA LEU A 126 1.53 7.77 14.81
C LEU A 126 2.86 7.03 14.87
N ILE A 127 3.62 7.23 15.94
CA ILE A 127 4.96 6.68 16.12
C ILE A 127 4.94 5.63 17.22
N PHE A 128 5.59 4.48 16.98
CA PHE A 128 5.65 3.34 17.92
C PHE A 128 4.28 2.83 18.38
N ALA A 129 3.26 2.93 17.53
CA ALA A 129 1.94 2.38 17.86
C ALA A 129 1.98 0.85 17.91
N ASN A 130 1.22 0.29 18.83
CA ASN A 130 1.11 -1.16 18.92
C ASN A 130 0.21 -1.69 17.81
N ILE A 131 0.68 -2.71 17.12
CA ILE A 131 -0.08 -3.42 16.11
C ILE A 131 -0.18 -4.89 16.48
N THR A 132 -1.36 -5.45 16.28
CA THR A 132 -1.60 -6.89 16.38
C THR A 132 -2.15 -7.40 15.06
N LEU A 133 -1.52 -8.45 14.52
CA LEU A 133 -2.07 -9.28 13.44
C LEU A 133 -2.59 -10.58 14.05
N ARG A 134 -3.89 -10.80 14.00
CA ARG A 134 -4.54 -12.01 14.51
C ARG A 134 -5.01 -12.88 13.35
N LYS A 135 -4.58 -14.12 13.31
CA LYS A 135 -5.07 -15.11 12.36
C LYS A 135 -6.52 -15.45 12.65
N ASN A 136 -7.39 -15.34 11.65
CA ASN A 136 -8.80 -15.66 11.75
C ASN A 136 -9.08 -17.06 11.20
N SER A 137 -8.52 -17.38 10.02
CA SER A 137 -8.71 -18.65 9.34
C SER A 137 -7.59 -18.96 8.37
N SER A 138 -7.48 -20.22 8.00
CA SER A 138 -6.69 -20.68 6.87
C SER A 138 -7.46 -21.77 6.12
N THR A 139 -7.34 -21.77 4.79
CA THR A 139 -7.98 -22.74 3.91
C THR A 139 -6.99 -23.13 2.83
N THR A 140 -6.85 -24.44 2.58
CA THR A 140 -6.03 -24.95 1.48
C THR A 140 -6.91 -25.74 0.51
N TYR A 141 -6.73 -25.50 -0.78
CA TYR A 141 -7.46 -26.17 -1.85
C TYR A 141 -6.60 -26.30 -3.11
N LYS A 142 -6.98 -27.19 -4.03
CA LYS A 142 -6.36 -27.24 -5.35
C LYS A 142 -7.19 -26.47 -6.35
N ASN A 143 -6.53 -25.61 -7.15
CA ASN A 143 -7.20 -24.89 -8.23
C ASN A 143 -7.43 -25.81 -9.45
N SER A 144 -8.13 -25.30 -10.48
CA SER A 144 -8.43 -26.03 -11.73
C SER A 144 -7.19 -26.50 -12.50
N LYS A 145 -6.03 -25.89 -12.26
CA LYS A 145 -4.72 -26.28 -12.86
C LYS A 145 -3.94 -27.28 -11.97
N GLY A 146 -4.51 -27.73 -10.85
CA GLY A 146 -3.88 -28.67 -9.93
C GLY A 146 -2.90 -28.07 -8.92
N ASN A 147 -2.64 -26.75 -8.96
CA ASN A 147 -1.75 -26.07 -8.02
C ASN A 147 -2.41 -26.00 -6.63
N GLU A 148 -1.61 -26.17 -5.58
CA GLU A 148 -2.06 -25.97 -4.22
C GLU A 148 -2.18 -24.48 -3.90
N MET A 149 -3.34 -24.07 -3.42
CA MET A 149 -3.64 -22.70 -3.03
C MET A 149 -3.93 -22.68 -1.54
N SER A 150 -3.17 -21.89 -0.77
CA SER A 150 -3.39 -21.66 0.65
C SER A 150 -3.78 -20.21 0.89
N VAL A 151 -4.93 -19.99 1.50
CA VAL A 151 -5.46 -18.66 1.81
C VAL A 151 -5.48 -18.47 3.31
N PHE A 152 -4.82 -17.42 3.78
CA PHE A 152 -4.79 -17.01 5.17
C PHE A 152 -5.52 -15.70 5.35
N GLN A 153 -6.36 -15.62 6.37
CA GLN A 153 -7.09 -14.38 6.71
C GLN A 153 -6.66 -13.90 8.09
N TYR A 154 -6.41 -12.60 8.17
CA TYR A 154 -5.97 -11.92 9.38
C TYR A 154 -6.86 -10.71 9.69
N THR A 155 -6.86 -10.31 10.96
CA THR A 155 -7.33 -9.01 11.40
C THR A 155 -6.14 -8.23 11.94
N ARG A 156 -5.86 -7.09 11.32
CA ARG A 156 -4.96 -6.05 11.83
C ARG A 156 -5.72 -5.19 12.84
N THR A 157 -5.08 -4.85 13.95
CA THR A 157 -5.64 -3.93 14.96
C THR A 157 -4.55 -2.98 15.43
N VAL A 158 -4.87 -1.68 15.48
CA VAL A 158 -4.05 -0.62 16.08
C VAL A 158 -4.93 0.08 17.13
N PRO A 159 -4.81 -0.29 18.42
CA PRO A 159 -5.71 0.15 19.47
C PRO A 159 -5.72 1.67 19.67
N GLU A 160 -4.58 2.33 19.53
CA GLU A 160 -4.39 3.76 19.78
C GLU A 160 -5.33 4.64 18.97
N ILE A 161 -5.73 4.17 17.78
CA ILE A 161 -6.67 4.88 16.89
C ILE A 161 -7.93 4.07 16.60
N GLY A 162 -8.16 2.96 17.31
CA GLY A 162 -9.32 2.10 17.11
C GLY A 162 -9.39 1.46 15.71
N TRP A 163 -8.28 1.44 14.99
CA TRP A 163 -8.27 0.91 13.63
C TRP A 163 -8.28 -0.62 13.61
N LYS A 164 -9.19 -1.17 12.77
CA LYS A 164 -9.26 -2.61 12.47
C LYS A 164 -9.42 -2.81 10.97
N ALA A 165 -8.62 -3.70 10.41
CA ALA A 165 -8.69 -4.06 9.00
C ALA A 165 -8.64 -5.59 8.82
N LYS A 166 -9.35 -6.09 7.80
CA LYS A 166 -9.26 -7.49 7.37
C LYS A 166 -8.25 -7.59 6.25
N GLU A 167 -7.38 -8.59 6.33
CA GLU A 167 -6.34 -8.85 5.36
C GLU A 167 -6.39 -10.30 4.89
N SER A 168 -5.94 -10.55 3.68
CA SER A 168 -5.82 -11.90 3.15
C SER A 168 -4.52 -12.07 2.38
N TYR A 169 -3.95 -13.27 2.49
CA TYR A 169 -2.71 -13.68 1.83
C TYR A 169 -2.96 -15.01 1.15
N THR A 170 -2.70 -15.08 -0.13
CA THR A 170 -2.86 -16.30 -0.94
C THR A 170 -1.50 -16.76 -1.41
N PHE A 171 -1.17 -18.00 -1.10
CA PHE A 171 0.05 -18.65 -1.56
C PHE A 171 -0.32 -19.70 -2.60
N LYS A 172 0.52 -19.84 -3.60
CA LYS A 172 0.46 -20.89 -4.60
C LYS A 172 1.72 -21.74 -4.47
N ASP A 173 1.53 -23.03 -4.18
CA ASP A 173 2.64 -23.98 -3.97
C ASP A 173 3.68 -23.46 -2.96
N GLY A 174 3.23 -22.81 -1.87
CA GLY A 174 4.07 -22.24 -0.82
C GLY A 174 4.67 -20.85 -1.12
N VAL A 175 4.50 -20.31 -2.33
CA VAL A 175 5.00 -18.98 -2.73
C VAL A 175 3.85 -17.97 -2.70
N ILE A 176 4.10 -16.78 -2.16
CA ILE A 176 3.09 -15.71 -2.16
C ILE A 176 2.67 -15.38 -3.59
N PHE A 177 1.37 -15.42 -3.82
CA PHE A 177 0.75 -15.16 -5.12
C PHE A 177 -0.04 -13.85 -5.11
N LYS A 178 -0.76 -13.59 -3.99
CA LYS A 178 -1.60 -12.41 -3.86
C LYS A 178 -1.75 -12.01 -2.40
N SER A 179 -1.81 -10.71 -2.13
CA SER A 179 -2.27 -10.21 -0.84
C SER A 179 -3.27 -9.07 -1.00
N ILE A 180 -4.16 -8.92 0.00
CA ILE A 180 -5.06 -7.77 0.13
C ILE A 180 -4.84 -7.22 1.53
N GLN A 181 -4.39 -5.96 1.62
CA GLN A 181 -3.99 -5.33 2.86
C GLN A 181 -4.46 -3.88 2.92
N GLN A 182 -4.89 -3.43 4.09
CA GLN A 182 -5.09 -2.01 4.34
C GLN A 182 -3.91 -1.51 5.17
N ILE A 183 -3.06 -0.66 4.58
CA ILE A 183 -1.84 -0.15 5.23
C ILE A 183 -2.08 1.13 6.02
N ASN A 184 -3.23 1.77 5.82
CA ASN A 184 -3.59 3.01 6.49
C ASN A 184 -5.13 3.07 6.65
N PRO A 185 -5.66 3.53 7.82
CA PRO A 185 -7.10 3.59 8.05
C PRO A 185 -7.85 4.55 7.11
N MET A 186 -7.16 5.53 6.52
CA MET A 186 -7.74 6.54 5.63
C MET A 186 -7.69 6.15 4.15
N LEU A 187 -7.09 5.00 3.83
CA LEU A 187 -6.92 4.55 2.45
C LEU A 187 -7.71 3.27 2.19
N ASP A 188 -8.08 3.09 0.92
CA ASP A 188 -8.64 1.82 0.44
C ASP A 188 -7.61 0.69 0.59
N PRO A 189 -8.05 -0.56 0.77
CA PRO A 189 -7.16 -1.70 0.75
C PRO A 189 -6.36 -1.77 -0.56
N LEU A 190 -5.11 -2.19 -0.45
CA LEU A 190 -4.24 -2.50 -1.58
C LEU A 190 -4.35 -3.99 -1.90
N GLU A 191 -4.60 -4.30 -3.14
CA GLU A 191 -4.43 -5.63 -3.71
C GLU A 191 -3.07 -5.70 -4.38
N ILE A 192 -2.25 -6.68 -4.00
CA ILE A 192 -0.92 -6.92 -4.56
C ILE A 192 -0.90 -8.30 -5.21
N ASN A 193 -0.57 -8.34 -6.49
CA ASN A 193 -0.34 -9.57 -7.22
C ASN A 193 1.17 -9.69 -7.48
N PHE A 194 1.74 -10.85 -7.14
CA PHE A 194 3.17 -11.13 -7.21
C PHE A 194 3.49 -11.98 -8.44
N TYR A 195 4.49 -11.56 -9.20
CA TYR A 195 4.97 -12.22 -10.42
C TYR A 195 6.47 -12.45 -10.30
N PHE A 196 6.84 -13.66 -9.89
CA PHE A 196 8.24 -14.04 -9.74
C PHE A 196 8.78 -14.64 -11.03
N LYS A 197 10.01 -14.27 -11.37
CA LYS A 197 10.83 -14.85 -12.44
C LYS A 197 12.04 -15.54 -11.80
N TYR A 198 12.16 -16.83 -12.00
CA TYR A 198 13.26 -17.68 -11.49
C TYR A 198 14.00 -18.28 -12.68
#